data_fe5ff1311021097aa30aa401e5edc9d9
#
_entry.id   fe5ff1311021097aa30aa401e5edc9d9
#
_cell.length_a   1.000
_cell.length_b   1.000
_cell.length_c   1.000
_cell.angle_alpha   90.00
_cell.angle_beta   90.00
_cell.angle_gamma   90.00
#
_symmetry.space_group_name_H-M   'P 1'
#
loop_
_entity.id
_entity.type
_entity.pdbx_description
1 polymer ?
#
loop_
_entity_poly.entity_id
_entity_poly.type
_entity_poly.pdbx_seq_one_letter_code
_entity_poly.pdbx_strand_id
1 'polypeptide(L)'
;MQTLVTQDYIVFFAYFIIIVGYGFWIYNRKKKAQTSSNDYFLAEGSLTWWAIGASLIASNISAEQFIGMSGSGFKMGLAIATYEWMAAATLVIVAVFFMPVYLKNKIFTMPQYLNKRYNSNVAMIMAVFWLLLYVLVNLTSILYLGALAISSISGLNITFCMIFLAIFAVMITLGGMKVIGYTDVIQVFFLILGGLVTTYLALNLVATEFGSEGVISGFNLMREKADDHFQMIFDQSNPNYMDLPGLSVLIGGMLIINLNYWGCNQYITQRALGADLKTARGGILFAAFLKLLMPVIVVLPGIAAYVLYQNGHFQTEMLQDGSVNPDRAYPILLNLLPVGLKGLSFAALTAAIVASLAGKANSIATIFTLDIYKEKINVAADEKKLVNIGKLTIITAMIIAVVVAPFLGIDKKGGFQYIQEYTGFVSPGVFAMFILGFFWKKTTSNAALFATIGGFLMSIAFKFMPAVVDLAFLHPMGFAVPNADGVYEIPFIDRMGFVFALCVFGMYFISIYENKKGLKPNGLEVDKTMFRMSPSFTVGMLVILSLLAALYTIFW
;
A
#
# COMPACT_ATOMS: atom_id res chain seq x y z
N MET A 1 15.79 -25.93 9.99
CA MET A 1 16.11 -24.49 9.70
C MET A 1 17.24 -24.02 10.61
N GLN A 2 18.23 -23.30 10.06
CA GLN A 2 19.17 -22.57 10.89
C GLN A 2 18.46 -21.34 11.45
N THR A 3 18.09 -21.38 12.73
CA THR A 3 17.59 -20.21 13.46
C THR A 3 18.64 -19.09 13.43
N LEU A 4 18.22 -17.86 13.70
CA LEU A 4 19.14 -16.72 13.86
C LEU A 4 20.21 -17.09 14.89
N VAL A 5 21.48 -16.87 14.53
CA VAL A 5 22.62 -17.03 15.45
C VAL A 5 22.91 -15.72 16.19
N THR A 6 23.71 -15.79 17.25
CA THR A 6 24.03 -14.61 18.09
C THR A 6 24.53 -13.42 17.26
N GLN A 7 25.32 -13.66 16.21
CA GLN A 7 25.83 -12.61 15.33
C GLN A 7 24.72 -11.90 14.55
N ASP A 8 23.69 -12.63 14.10
CA ASP A 8 22.53 -12.04 13.42
C ASP A 8 21.74 -11.13 14.37
N TYR A 9 21.58 -11.54 15.64
CA TYR A 9 20.95 -10.70 16.66
C TYR A 9 21.78 -9.45 16.97
N ILE A 10 23.12 -9.56 17.02
CA ILE A 10 24.00 -8.40 17.22
C ILE A 10 23.81 -7.38 16.09
N VAL A 11 23.84 -7.83 14.83
CA VAL A 11 23.61 -6.97 13.66
C VAL A 11 22.21 -6.36 13.68
N PHE A 12 21.20 -7.14 14.01
CA PHE A 12 19.83 -6.69 14.14
C PHE A 12 19.69 -5.57 15.19
N PHE A 13 20.16 -5.78 16.40
CA PHE A 13 20.08 -4.78 17.46
C PHE A 13 20.95 -3.54 17.19
N ALA A 14 22.15 -3.73 16.62
CA ALA A 14 23.00 -2.61 16.20
C ALA A 14 22.30 -1.71 15.18
N TYR A 15 21.64 -2.30 14.19
CA TYR A 15 20.83 -1.57 13.21
C TYR A 15 19.72 -0.74 13.91
N PHE A 16 18.97 -1.35 14.82
CA PHE A 16 17.90 -0.65 15.53
C PHE A 16 18.41 0.49 16.42
N ILE A 17 19.52 0.29 17.11
CA ILE A 17 20.17 1.33 17.93
C ILE A 17 20.57 2.51 17.03
N ILE A 18 21.13 2.25 15.84
CA ILE A 18 21.50 3.30 14.87
C ILE A 18 20.25 4.07 14.41
N ILE A 19 19.18 3.38 14.01
CA ILE A 19 17.95 4.02 13.52
C ILE A 19 17.27 4.85 14.60
N VAL A 20 17.11 4.29 15.81
CA VAL A 20 16.51 5.01 16.95
C VAL A 20 17.38 6.18 17.36
N GLY A 21 18.70 5.97 17.44
CA GLY A 21 19.67 7.02 17.77
C GLY A 21 19.65 8.17 16.75
N TYR A 22 19.59 7.85 15.46
CA TYR A 22 19.46 8.82 14.38
C TYR A 22 18.12 9.58 14.46
N GLY A 23 17.00 8.86 14.66
CA GLY A 23 15.69 9.49 14.86
C GLY A 23 15.66 10.43 16.07
N PHE A 24 16.25 10.02 17.20
CA PHE A 24 16.36 10.83 18.40
C PHE A 24 17.27 12.06 18.19
N TRP A 25 18.38 11.90 17.46
CA TRP A 25 19.26 12.99 17.09
C TRP A 25 18.54 14.03 16.21
N ILE A 26 17.79 13.59 15.21
CA ILE A 26 16.97 14.48 14.36
C ILE A 26 15.91 15.19 15.21
N TYR A 27 15.21 14.45 16.06
CA TYR A 27 14.19 15.02 16.94
C TYR A 27 14.77 16.15 17.78
N ASN A 28 15.88 15.92 18.48
CA ASN A 28 16.51 16.91 19.34
C ASN A 28 17.06 18.11 18.58
N ARG A 29 17.70 17.89 17.42
CA ARG A 29 18.25 18.95 16.58
C ARG A 29 17.18 19.87 16.03
N LYS A 30 16.00 19.33 15.71
CA LYS A 30 14.89 20.05 15.10
C LYS A 30 13.76 20.42 16.07
N LYS A 31 13.85 20.04 17.34
CA LYS A 31 12.85 20.32 18.38
C LYS A 31 12.56 21.80 18.55
N LYS A 32 13.55 22.68 18.38
CA LYS A 32 13.40 24.14 18.45
C LYS A 32 12.57 24.74 17.31
N ALA A 33 12.35 23.98 16.22
CA ALA A 33 11.58 24.40 15.04
C ALA A 33 10.14 23.84 15.00
N GLN A 34 9.80 22.89 15.88
CA GLN A 34 8.45 22.31 15.92
C GLN A 34 7.54 23.16 16.81
N THR A 35 6.97 24.22 16.25
CA THR A 35 6.12 25.16 16.97
C THR A 35 4.62 24.94 16.73
N SER A 36 4.23 24.16 15.72
CA SER A 36 2.83 23.95 15.36
C SER A 36 2.46 22.47 15.17
N SER A 37 1.17 22.17 15.30
CA SER A 37 0.63 20.84 14.99
C SER A 37 0.84 20.46 13.51
N ASN A 38 0.77 21.42 12.59
CA ASN A 38 1.04 21.19 11.17
C ASN A 38 2.49 20.74 10.92
N ASP A 39 3.47 21.36 11.60
CA ASP A 39 4.86 20.95 11.50
C ASP A 39 5.09 19.53 12.07
N TYR A 40 4.39 19.19 13.15
CA TYR A 40 4.46 17.85 13.74
C TYR A 40 3.88 16.77 12.83
N PHE A 41 2.71 17.02 12.23
CA PHE A 41 2.00 16.03 11.44
C PHE A 41 2.41 15.99 9.94
N LEU A 42 2.87 17.11 9.36
CA LEU A 42 3.09 17.27 7.91
C LEU A 42 4.57 17.55 7.54
N ALA A 43 5.45 17.73 8.51
CA ALA A 43 6.89 18.07 8.31
C ALA A 43 7.18 19.33 7.46
N GLU A 44 6.27 20.25 7.39
CA GLU A 44 6.16 21.54 6.69
C GLU A 44 7.41 21.96 5.87
N GLY A 45 7.46 21.62 4.55
CA GLY A 45 8.51 22.03 3.62
C GLY A 45 9.95 21.52 3.88
N SER A 46 10.16 20.64 4.84
CA SER A 46 11.48 20.23 5.28
C SER A 46 12.06 19.01 4.54
N LEU A 47 11.26 18.30 3.76
CA LEU A 47 11.68 17.09 3.04
C LEU A 47 12.18 17.44 1.64
N THR A 48 13.31 16.85 1.25
CA THR A 48 13.83 16.89 -0.13
C THR A 48 13.06 15.92 -1.03
N TRP A 49 13.15 16.08 -2.35
CA TRP A 49 12.46 15.21 -3.31
C TRP A 49 12.81 13.71 -3.12
N TRP A 50 14.08 13.39 -2.90
CA TRP A 50 14.50 12.00 -2.67
C TRP A 50 14.00 11.46 -1.31
N ALA A 51 13.91 12.30 -0.28
CA ALA A 51 13.34 11.91 1.00
C ALA A 51 11.81 11.69 0.90
N ILE A 52 11.10 12.51 0.12
CA ILE A 52 9.67 12.30 -0.17
C ILE A 52 9.48 10.96 -0.90
N GLY A 53 10.24 10.70 -1.96
CA GLY A 53 10.12 9.46 -2.72
C GLY A 53 10.45 8.22 -1.89
N ALA A 54 11.55 8.25 -1.13
CA ALA A 54 11.91 7.17 -0.21
C ALA A 54 10.83 6.95 0.86
N SER A 55 10.30 8.04 1.47
CA SER A 55 9.25 7.94 2.48
C SER A 55 7.92 7.43 1.93
N LEU A 56 7.57 7.79 0.68
CA LEU A 56 6.41 7.21 -0.02
C LEU A 56 6.56 5.68 -0.16
N ILE A 57 7.74 5.24 -0.58
CA ILE A 57 8.04 3.82 -0.72
C ILE A 57 8.09 3.11 0.64
N ALA A 58 8.78 3.67 1.64
CA ALA A 58 8.82 3.10 2.99
C ALA A 58 7.44 2.88 3.60
N SER A 59 6.52 3.80 3.33
CA SER A 59 5.16 3.72 3.86
C SER A 59 4.28 2.72 3.15
N ASN A 60 4.59 2.45 1.91
CA ASN A 60 3.88 1.47 1.11
C ASN A 60 4.48 0.07 1.31
N ILE A 61 5.81 -0.04 1.29
CA ILE A 61 6.49 -1.33 1.44
C ILE A 61 6.48 -1.75 2.90
N SER A 62 5.78 -2.83 3.17
CA SER A 62 5.61 -3.41 4.50
C SER A 62 5.68 -4.92 4.42
N ALA A 63 5.26 -5.60 5.47
CA ALA A 63 5.04 -7.04 5.45
C ALA A 63 4.08 -7.49 4.34
N GLU A 64 3.14 -6.63 3.95
CA GLU A 64 2.20 -6.91 2.85
C GLU A 64 2.95 -7.21 1.55
N GLN A 65 4.00 -6.46 1.21
CA GLN A 65 4.79 -6.68 0.00
C GLN A 65 5.79 -7.82 0.16
N PHE A 66 6.61 -7.81 1.22
CA PHE A 66 7.65 -8.83 1.35
C PHE A 66 7.11 -10.23 1.65
N ILE A 67 6.06 -10.33 2.43
CA ILE A 67 5.46 -11.61 2.82
C ILE A 67 4.29 -11.94 1.89
N GLY A 68 3.28 -11.09 1.86
CA GLY A 68 2.05 -11.37 1.13
C GLY A 68 2.22 -11.33 -0.39
N MET A 69 2.97 -10.37 -0.95
CA MET A 69 3.18 -10.32 -2.40
C MET A 69 4.20 -11.37 -2.86
N SER A 70 5.20 -11.71 -2.04
CA SER A 70 6.09 -12.85 -2.34
C SER A 70 5.33 -14.19 -2.29
N GLY A 71 4.43 -14.35 -1.31
CA GLY A 71 3.51 -15.48 -1.27
C GLY A 71 2.59 -15.55 -2.49
N SER A 72 2.09 -14.41 -2.94
CA SER A 72 1.32 -14.33 -4.20
C SER A 72 2.20 -14.66 -5.42
N GLY A 73 3.48 -14.25 -5.42
CA GLY A 73 4.46 -14.66 -6.44
C GLY A 73 4.68 -16.17 -6.49
N PHE A 74 4.73 -16.82 -5.31
CA PHE A 74 4.78 -18.28 -5.19
C PHE A 74 3.50 -18.94 -5.76
N LYS A 75 2.32 -18.37 -5.49
CA LYS A 75 1.02 -18.94 -5.90
C LYS A 75 0.68 -18.68 -7.37
N MET A 76 0.91 -17.47 -7.86
CA MET A 76 0.38 -16.99 -9.15
C MET A 76 1.43 -16.28 -10.03
N GLY A 77 2.69 -16.31 -9.63
CA GLY A 77 3.78 -15.82 -10.46
C GLY A 77 3.88 -14.30 -10.60
N LEU A 78 4.40 -13.87 -11.75
CA LEU A 78 4.70 -12.47 -12.04
C LEU A 78 3.46 -11.59 -12.19
N ALA A 79 2.30 -12.18 -12.49
CA ALA A 79 1.05 -11.44 -12.64
C ALA A 79 0.73 -10.53 -11.43
N ILE A 80 1.12 -10.93 -10.20
CA ILE A 80 0.93 -10.09 -9.01
C ILE A 80 1.72 -8.77 -9.07
N ALA A 81 2.79 -8.70 -9.87
CA ALA A 81 3.56 -7.48 -10.09
C ALA A 81 2.73 -6.34 -10.68
N THR A 82 1.56 -6.65 -11.24
CA THR A 82 0.64 -5.63 -11.78
C THR A 82 0.27 -4.57 -10.72
N TYR A 83 0.19 -4.92 -9.44
CA TYR A 83 -0.04 -3.94 -8.36
C TYR A 83 1.08 -2.90 -8.26
N GLU A 84 2.35 -3.33 -8.40
CA GLU A 84 3.51 -2.47 -8.30
C GLU A 84 3.78 -1.69 -9.60
N TRP A 85 3.63 -2.35 -10.75
CA TRP A 85 3.88 -1.73 -12.05
C TRP A 85 2.79 -0.73 -12.43
N MET A 86 1.52 -1.05 -12.16
CA MET A 86 0.44 -0.07 -12.34
C MET A 86 0.52 1.08 -11.33
N ALA A 87 1.09 0.84 -10.14
CA ALA A 87 1.40 1.93 -9.21
C ALA A 87 2.38 2.94 -9.81
N ALA A 88 3.40 2.50 -10.58
CA ALA A 88 4.31 3.42 -11.26
C ALA A 88 3.58 4.35 -12.25
N ALA A 89 2.68 3.80 -13.07
CA ALA A 89 1.86 4.59 -13.99
C ALA A 89 0.93 5.56 -13.25
N THR A 90 0.27 5.09 -12.19
CA THR A 90 -0.68 5.92 -11.43
C THR A 90 0.01 7.01 -10.63
N LEU A 91 1.21 6.78 -10.10
CA LEU A 91 2.03 7.82 -9.46
C LEU A 91 2.35 8.96 -10.45
N VAL A 92 2.64 8.64 -11.72
CA VAL A 92 2.80 9.67 -12.75
C VAL A 92 1.52 10.48 -12.92
N ILE A 93 0.35 9.84 -13.00
CA ILE A 93 -0.95 10.51 -13.09
C ILE A 93 -1.18 11.41 -11.87
N VAL A 94 -0.90 10.93 -10.66
CA VAL A 94 -1.04 11.70 -9.42
C VAL A 94 -0.11 12.92 -9.42
N ALA A 95 1.15 12.77 -9.83
CA ALA A 95 2.11 13.88 -9.90
C ALA A 95 1.67 14.96 -10.89
N VAL A 96 1.09 14.58 -12.03
CA VAL A 96 0.65 15.51 -13.09
C VAL A 96 -0.66 16.18 -12.73
N PHE A 97 -1.66 15.42 -12.27
CA PHE A 97 -3.05 15.89 -12.20
C PHE A 97 -3.54 16.16 -10.78
N PHE A 98 -3.13 15.38 -9.76
CA PHE A 98 -3.69 15.51 -8.40
C PHE A 98 -2.89 16.48 -7.55
N MET A 99 -1.57 16.36 -7.55
CA MET A 99 -0.70 17.20 -6.71
C MET A 99 -0.85 18.69 -7.00
N PRO A 100 -0.92 19.16 -8.27
CA PRO A 100 -1.18 20.57 -8.53
C PRO A 100 -2.49 21.08 -7.93
N VAL A 101 -3.56 20.27 -8.00
CA VAL A 101 -4.88 20.63 -7.44
C VAL A 101 -4.80 20.76 -5.92
N TYR A 102 -4.16 19.81 -5.24
CA TYR A 102 -3.99 19.88 -3.80
C TYR A 102 -3.19 21.11 -3.36
N LEU A 103 -2.02 21.30 -3.93
CA LEU A 103 -1.11 22.37 -3.52
C LEU A 103 -1.64 23.77 -3.86
N LYS A 104 -2.24 23.95 -5.04
CA LYS A 104 -2.88 25.21 -5.44
C LYS A 104 -4.00 25.61 -4.48
N ASN A 105 -4.78 24.62 -4.06
CA ASN A 105 -5.89 24.85 -3.15
C ASN A 105 -5.49 24.78 -1.67
N LYS A 106 -4.19 24.68 -1.33
CA LYS A 106 -3.66 24.61 0.04
C LYS A 106 -4.37 23.53 0.88
N ILE A 107 -4.42 22.32 0.33
CA ILE A 107 -5.01 21.14 0.97
C ILE A 107 -3.89 20.33 1.58
N PHE A 108 -3.96 20.08 2.89
CA PHE A 108 -2.95 19.35 3.65
C PHE A 108 -3.46 18.00 4.17
N THR A 109 -4.79 17.85 4.32
CA THR A 109 -5.40 16.58 4.66
C THR A 109 -6.53 16.23 3.69
N MET A 110 -6.82 14.93 3.56
CA MET A 110 -7.92 14.47 2.71
C MET A 110 -9.29 14.94 3.23
N PRO A 111 -9.58 14.91 4.55
CA PRO A 111 -10.79 15.54 5.10
C PRO A 111 -10.89 17.04 4.80
N GLN A 112 -9.78 17.81 4.86
CA GLN A 112 -9.80 19.24 4.45
C GLN A 112 -10.20 19.41 2.99
N TYR A 113 -9.70 18.54 2.08
CA TYR A 113 -10.16 18.53 0.70
C TYR A 113 -11.67 18.38 0.62
N LEU A 114 -12.24 17.39 1.31
CA LEU A 114 -13.65 17.09 1.27
C LEU A 114 -14.50 18.21 1.88
N ASN A 115 -14.05 18.80 2.97
CA ASN A 115 -14.71 19.95 3.58
C ASN A 115 -14.74 21.17 2.64
N LYS A 116 -13.60 21.48 2.01
CA LYS A 116 -13.48 22.61 1.07
C LYS A 116 -14.31 22.39 -0.20
N ARG A 117 -14.30 21.15 -0.72
CA ARG A 117 -14.94 20.81 -1.99
C ARG A 117 -16.43 20.53 -1.86
N TYR A 118 -16.84 19.89 -0.78
CA TYR A 118 -18.21 19.46 -0.52
C TYR A 118 -18.79 20.14 0.72
N ASN A 119 -18.68 19.51 1.86
CA ASN A 119 -19.07 20.08 3.15
C ASN A 119 -18.48 19.29 4.33
N SER A 120 -18.70 19.82 5.54
CA SER A 120 -18.21 19.21 6.78
C SER A 120 -18.79 17.81 7.06
N ASN A 121 -20.00 17.50 6.60
CA ASN A 121 -20.61 16.18 6.81
C ASN A 121 -19.90 15.11 5.97
N VAL A 122 -19.64 15.40 4.69
CA VAL A 122 -18.86 14.50 3.81
C VAL A 122 -17.47 14.26 4.39
N ALA A 123 -16.80 15.35 4.82
CA ALA A 123 -15.46 15.26 5.42
C ALA A 123 -15.46 14.39 6.68
N MET A 124 -16.45 14.58 7.57
CA MET A 124 -16.55 13.82 8.82
C MET A 124 -16.85 12.33 8.59
N ILE A 125 -17.79 12.01 7.71
CA ILE A 125 -18.12 10.61 7.38
C ILE A 125 -16.89 9.92 6.82
N MET A 126 -16.16 10.57 5.91
CA MET A 126 -14.94 10.00 5.35
C MET A 126 -13.81 9.91 6.37
N ALA A 127 -13.64 10.86 7.27
CA ALA A 127 -12.65 10.77 8.35
C ALA A 127 -12.91 9.53 9.22
N VAL A 128 -14.16 9.25 9.58
CA VAL A 128 -14.53 8.06 10.33
C VAL A 128 -14.26 6.78 9.51
N PHE A 129 -14.63 6.75 8.22
CA PHE A 129 -14.35 5.62 7.33
C PHE A 129 -12.84 5.33 7.24
N TRP A 130 -12.01 6.34 7.02
CA TRP A 130 -10.56 6.17 6.97
C TRP A 130 -9.98 5.70 8.30
N LEU A 131 -10.47 6.24 9.44
CA LEU A 131 -10.01 5.78 10.75
C LEU A 131 -10.32 4.30 10.97
N LEU A 132 -11.54 3.86 10.66
CA LEU A 132 -11.93 2.47 10.77
C LEU A 132 -11.09 1.58 9.86
N LEU A 133 -10.93 1.96 8.58
CA LEU A 133 -10.12 1.22 7.62
C LEU A 133 -8.64 1.14 8.04
N TYR A 134 -8.07 2.27 8.47
CA TYR A 134 -6.65 2.31 8.85
C TYR A 134 -6.37 1.55 10.14
N VAL A 135 -7.26 1.63 11.14
CA VAL A 135 -7.07 0.94 12.42
C VAL A 135 -7.40 -0.55 12.27
N LEU A 136 -8.61 -0.89 11.79
CA LEU A 136 -9.14 -2.26 11.83
C LEU A 136 -8.64 -3.15 10.67
N VAL A 137 -8.22 -2.57 9.55
CA VAL A 137 -7.73 -3.34 8.41
C VAL A 137 -6.23 -3.15 8.21
N ASN A 138 -5.79 -1.92 7.93
CA ASN A 138 -4.41 -1.72 7.49
C ASN A 138 -3.39 -1.88 8.63
N LEU A 139 -3.60 -1.24 9.78
CA LEU A 139 -2.66 -1.30 10.90
C LEU A 139 -2.56 -2.72 11.47
N THR A 140 -3.72 -3.37 11.64
CA THR A 140 -3.83 -4.76 12.12
C THR A 140 -3.19 -5.77 11.18
N SER A 141 -3.42 -5.64 9.87
CA SER A 141 -2.87 -6.56 8.86
C SER A 141 -1.36 -6.47 8.77
N ILE A 142 -0.80 -5.26 8.75
CA ILE A 142 0.66 -5.07 8.73
C ILE A 142 1.29 -5.61 10.00
N LEU A 143 0.65 -5.38 11.14
CA LEU A 143 1.12 -5.88 12.42
C LEU A 143 1.14 -7.40 12.46
N TYR A 144 0.06 -8.06 11.99
CA TYR A 144 -0.04 -9.52 11.94
C TYR A 144 0.99 -10.13 10.99
N LEU A 145 1.02 -9.67 9.73
CA LEU A 145 1.96 -10.19 8.72
C LEU A 145 3.42 -9.93 9.11
N GLY A 146 3.68 -8.76 9.71
CA GLY A 146 4.99 -8.43 10.25
C GLY A 146 5.41 -9.35 11.39
N ALA A 147 4.50 -9.62 12.31
CA ALA A 147 4.75 -10.54 13.42
C ALA A 147 4.90 -11.99 12.92
N LEU A 148 4.13 -12.41 11.92
CA LEU A 148 4.27 -13.71 11.27
C LEU A 148 5.66 -13.88 10.64
N ALA A 149 6.14 -12.85 9.93
CA ALA A 149 7.48 -12.84 9.35
C ALA A 149 8.57 -12.99 10.42
N ILE A 150 8.51 -12.16 11.47
CA ILE A 150 9.48 -12.21 12.57
C ILE A 150 9.43 -13.56 13.28
N SER A 151 8.23 -14.07 13.59
CA SER A 151 8.03 -15.38 14.23
C SER A 151 8.59 -16.52 13.39
N SER A 152 8.36 -16.51 12.08
CA SER A 152 8.85 -17.55 11.15
C SER A 152 10.37 -17.59 11.02
N ILE A 153 11.04 -16.43 11.16
CA ILE A 153 12.50 -16.34 11.06
C ILE A 153 13.18 -16.59 12.41
N SER A 154 12.62 -16.05 13.49
CA SER A 154 13.24 -16.10 14.83
C SER A 154 12.80 -17.28 15.69
N GLY A 155 11.67 -17.93 15.37
CA GLY A 155 11.03 -18.94 16.21
C GLY A 155 10.33 -18.38 17.45
N LEU A 156 10.23 -17.06 17.60
CA LEU A 156 9.55 -16.42 18.72
C LEU A 156 8.03 -16.50 18.59
N ASN A 157 7.33 -16.43 19.73
CA ASN A 157 5.87 -16.41 19.74
C ASN A 157 5.31 -15.20 18.98
N ILE A 158 4.31 -15.41 18.12
CA ILE A 158 3.72 -14.37 17.25
C ILE A 158 3.13 -13.19 18.05
N THR A 159 2.50 -13.46 19.19
CA THR A 159 1.94 -12.40 20.06
C THR A 159 3.05 -11.52 20.64
N PHE A 160 4.17 -12.12 21.06
CA PHE A 160 5.34 -11.38 21.49
C PHE A 160 5.89 -10.49 20.37
N CYS A 161 5.98 -11.02 19.13
CA CYS A 161 6.41 -10.27 17.96
C CYS A 161 5.47 -9.10 17.64
N MET A 162 4.15 -9.28 17.75
CA MET A 162 3.17 -8.19 17.58
C MET A 162 3.36 -7.08 18.60
N ILE A 163 3.51 -7.41 19.88
CA ILE A 163 3.70 -6.42 20.95
C ILE A 163 5.03 -5.67 20.75
N PHE A 164 6.10 -6.38 20.42
CA PHE A 164 7.40 -5.80 20.11
C PHE A 164 7.33 -4.77 18.96
N LEU A 165 6.75 -5.16 17.83
CA LEU A 165 6.55 -4.28 16.68
C LEU A 165 5.70 -3.05 17.04
N ALA A 166 4.62 -3.25 17.79
CA ALA A 166 3.72 -2.18 18.21
C ALA A 166 4.44 -1.15 19.08
N ILE A 167 5.19 -1.58 20.09
CA ILE A 167 5.96 -0.69 20.95
C ILE A 167 6.98 0.10 20.13
N PHE A 168 7.69 -0.58 19.24
CA PHE A 168 8.73 0.04 18.44
C PHE A 168 8.15 1.08 17.45
N ALA A 169 7.03 0.74 16.79
CA ALA A 169 6.32 1.67 15.92
C ALA A 169 5.79 2.90 16.67
N VAL A 170 5.26 2.72 17.89
CA VAL A 170 4.84 3.85 18.75
C VAL A 170 6.03 4.76 19.05
N MET A 171 7.18 4.20 19.49
CA MET A 171 8.37 5.00 19.82
C MET A 171 8.81 5.88 18.65
N ILE A 172 8.84 5.35 17.42
CA ILE A 172 9.22 6.12 16.22
C ILE A 172 8.16 7.17 15.90
N THR A 173 6.87 6.79 15.96
CA THR A 173 5.76 7.68 15.59
C THR A 173 5.65 8.89 16.52
N LEU A 174 5.95 8.74 17.79
CA LEU A 174 5.93 9.84 18.77
C LEU A 174 6.95 10.95 18.46
N GLY A 175 7.94 10.69 17.59
CA GLY A 175 8.86 11.70 17.06
C GLY A 175 8.26 12.62 15.99
N GLY A 176 7.08 12.30 15.48
CA GLY A 176 6.37 13.06 14.43
C GLY A 176 6.91 12.81 13.01
N MET A 177 6.27 13.43 12.01
CA MET A 177 6.50 13.17 10.60
C MET A 177 7.94 13.46 10.14
N LYS A 178 8.63 14.43 10.72
CA LYS A 178 10.03 14.72 10.37
C LYS A 178 10.96 13.56 10.69
N VAL A 179 10.79 12.97 11.87
CA VAL A 179 11.58 11.80 12.29
C VAL A 179 11.30 10.63 11.38
N ILE A 180 10.01 10.35 11.12
CA ILE A 180 9.56 9.29 10.22
C ILE A 180 10.23 9.47 8.84
N GLY A 181 10.08 10.63 8.20
CA GLY A 181 10.56 10.85 6.83
C GLY A 181 12.08 10.68 6.65
N TYR A 182 12.88 11.03 7.66
CA TYR A 182 14.35 10.85 7.58
C TYR A 182 14.80 9.44 7.95
N THR A 183 14.13 8.77 8.89
CA THR A 183 14.43 7.37 9.19
C THR A 183 14.00 6.45 8.05
N ASP A 184 12.90 6.75 7.36
CA ASP A 184 12.40 6.03 6.20
C ASP A 184 13.45 5.91 5.09
N VAL A 185 14.27 6.95 4.86
CA VAL A 185 15.32 6.92 3.84
C VAL A 185 16.34 5.81 4.10
N ILE A 186 16.81 5.71 5.35
CA ILE A 186 17.78 4.67 5.73
C ILE A 186 17.12 3.30 5.64
N GLN A 187 15.88 3.20 6.09
CA GLN A 187 15.13 1.95 6.06
C GLN A 187 14.93 1.44 4.63
N VAL A 188 14.51 2.31 3.69
CA VAL A 188 14.32 1.94 2.27
C VAL A 188 15.64 1.52 1.62
N PHE A 189 16.75 2.18 1.94
CA PHE A 189 18.05 1.77 1.42
C PHE A 189 18.40 0.33 1.80
N PHE A 190 18.34 0.01 3.09
CA PHE A 190 18.64 -1.34 3.58
C PHE A 190 17.62 -2.38 3.11
N LEU A 191 16.37 -1.98 2.95
CA LEU A 191 15.29 -2.83 2.45
C LEU A 191 15.53 -3.22 0.99
N ILE A 192 15.85 -2.26 0.13
CA ILE A 192 16.18 -2.54 -1.28
C ILE A 192 17.44 -3.40 -1.37
N LEU A 193 18.47 -3.08 -0.60
CA LEU A 193 19.72 -3.84 -0.56
C LEU A 193 19.47 -5.29 -0.11
N GLY A 194 18.75 -5.49 1.01
CA GLY A 194 18.42 -6.81 1.53
C GLY A 194 17.55 -7.61 0.57
N GLY A 195 16.58 -6.97 -0.08
CA GLY A 195 15.74 -7.59 -1.10
C GLY A 195 16.52 -8.03 -2.33
N LEU A 196 17.44 -7.19 -2.84
CA LEU A 196 18.31 -7.54 -3.97
C LEU A 196 19.24 -8.70 -3.63
N VAL A 197 19.82 -8.72 -2.42
CA VAL A 197 20.68 -9.83 -1.97
C VAL A 197 19.87 -11.12 -1.86
N THR A 198 18.66 -11.07 -1.31
CA THR A 198 17.78 -12.24 -1.22
C THR A 198 17.43 -12.77 -2.60
N THR A 199 17.08 -11.90 -3.55
CA THR A 199 16.79 -12.28 -4.94
C THR A 199 18.03 -12.89 -5.62
N TYR A 200 19.20 -12.26 -5.43
CA TYR A 200 20.47 -12.77 -5.95
C TYR A 200 20.73 -14.20 -5.47
N LEU A 201 20.60 -14.48 -4.18
CA LEU A 201 20.85 -15.80 -3.61
C LEU A 201 19.79 -16.82 -4.02
N ALA A 202 18.52 -16.41 -4.08
CA ALA A 202 17.43 -17.29 -4.52
C ALA A 202 17.64 -17.74 -5.98
N LEU A 203 18.01 -16.82 -6.87
CA LEU A 203 18.29 -17.14 -8.27
C LEU A 203 19.54 -18.01 -8.44
N ASN A 204 20.61 -17.76 -7.66
CA ASN A 204 21.77 -18.64 -7.65
C ASN A 204 21.43 -20.04 -7.13
N LEU A 205 20.58 -20.16 -6.12
CA LEU A 205 20.13 -21.45 -5.61
C LEU A 205 19.34 -22.21 -6.68
N VAL A 206 18.46 -21.54 -7.42
CA VAL A 206 17.78 -22.14 -8.58
C VAL A 206 18.79 -22.59 -9.63
N ALA A 207 19.79 -21.76 -9.97
CA ALA A 207 20.84 -22.17 -10.93
C ALA A 207 21.55 -23.43 -10.47
N THR A 208 22.03 -23.47 -9.22
CA THR A 208 22.78 -24.61 -8.64
C THR A 208 21.94 -25.88 -8.62
N GLU A 209 20.66 -25.78 -8.29
CA GLU A 209 19.72 -26.91 -8.26
C GLU A 209 19.62 -27.63 -9.60
N PHE A 210 19.70 -26.89 -10.70
CA PHE A 210 19.65 -27.45 -12.05
C PHE A 210 21.05 -27.60 -12.72
N GLY A 211 22.12 -27.62 -11.91
CA GLY A 211 23.51 -27.88 -12.40
C GLY A 211 24.11 -26.71 -13.18
N SER A 212 23.66 -25.47 -12.93
CA SER A 212 24.17 -24.26 -13.56
C SER A 212 24.65 -23.25 -12.50
N GLU A 213 25.25 -22.15 -12.93
CA GLU A 213 25.75 -21.09 -12.03
C GLU A 213 25.36 -19.71 -12.51
N GLY A 214 25.18 -18.80 -11.55
CA GLY A 214 24.97 -17.37 -11.78
C GLY A 214 23.50 -16.98 -11.92
N VAL A 215 23.23 -15.70 -11.62
CA VAL A 215 21.88 -15.13 -11.52
C VAL A 215 21.11 -15.18 -12.83
N ILE A 216 21.80 -14.94 -13.95
CA ILE A 216 21.18 -14.94 -15.29
C ILE A 216 20.71 -16.35 -15.65
N SER A 217 21.57 -17.36 -15.40
CA SER A 217 21.18 -18.76 -15.59
C SER A 217 20.01 -19.14 -14.69
N GLY A 218 20.05 -18.74 -13.41
CA GLY A 218 18.97 -18.99 -12.46
C GLY A 218 17.65 -18.35 -12.90
N PHE A 219 17.67 -17.13 -13.40
CA PHE A 219 16.48 -16.47 -13.94
C PHE A 219 15.92 -17.19 -15.19
N ASN A 220 16.78 -17.56 -16.12
CA ASN A 220 16.37 -18.29 -17.33
C ASN A 220 15.79 -19.67 -16.99
N LEU A 221 16.42 -20.41 -16.07
CA LEU A 221 15.91 -21.68 -15.58
C LEU A 221 14.59 -21.53 -14.82
N MET A 222 14.48 -20.52 -13.98
CA MET A 222 13.22 -20.22 -13.29
C MET A 222 12.10 -19.95 -14.30
N ARG A 223 12.36 -19.19 -15.36
CA ARG A 223 11.41 -18.94 -16.44
C ARG A 223 11.06 -20.20 -17.22
N GLU A 224 12.03 -21.08 -17.48
CA GLU A 224 11.81 -22.36 -18.17
C GLU A 224 10.98 -23.34 -17.33
N LYS A 225 11.27 -23.45 -16.02
CA LYS A 225 10.66 -24.43 -15.11
C LYS A 225 9.29 -23.98 -14.57
N ALA A 226 8.98 -22.70 -14.65
CA ALA A 226 7.73 -22.10 -14.20
C ALA A 226 7.20 -21.09 -15.24
N ASP A 227 7.10 -21.50 -16.50
CA ASP A 227 6.67 -20.64 -17.62
C ASP A 227 5.28 -20.04 -17.39
N ASP A 228 4.38 -20.81 -16.80
CA ASP A 228 3.04 -20.38 -16.38
C ASP A 228 3.06 -19.25 -15.33
N HIS A 229 4.14 -19.10 -14.57
CA HIS A 229 4.35 -18.05 -13.58
C HIS A 229 4.90 -16.74 -14.18
N PHE A 230 5.13 -16.67 -15.48
CA PHE A 230 5.64 -15.46 -16.15
C PHE A 230 4.63 -14.76 -17.05
N GLN A 231 3.36 -15.14 -16.98
CA GLN A 231 2.25 -14.49 -17.67
C GLN A 231 1.67 -13.38 -16.79
N MET A 232 1.52 -12.16 -17.36
CA MET A 232 0.97 -11.01 -16.64
C MET A 232 -0.55 -10.92 -16.75
N ILE A 233 -1.12 -11.41 -17.84
CA ILE A 233 -2.54 -11.31 -18.15
C ILE A 233 -3.11 -12.72 -18.23
N PHE A 234 -3.94 -13.07 -17.27
CA PHE A 234 -4.58 -14.38 -17.21
C PHE A 234 -5.79 -14.45 -18.13
N ASP A 235 -5.98 -15.63 -18.73
CA ASP A 235 -7.27 -16.01 -19.31
C ASP A 235 -8.21 -16.66 -18.30
N GLN A 236 -9.49 -16.77 -18.65
CA GLN A 236 -10.51 -17.31 -17.76
C GLN A 236 -10.26 -18.76 -17.30
N SER A 237 -9.44 -19.52 -18.02
CA SER A 237 -9.08 -20.89 -17.65
C SER A 237 -8.05 -20.95 -16.53
N ASN A 238 -7.34 -19.84 -16.25
CA ASN A 238 -6.35 -19.79 -15.20
C ASN A 238 -7.01 -19.85 -13.81
N PRO A 239 -6.58 -20.74 -12.91
CA PRO A 239 -7.17 -20.89 -11.57
C PRO A 239 -7.06 -19.62 -10.70
N ASN A 240 -6.15 -18.70 -11.03
CA ASN A 240 -5.97 -17.43 -10.33
C ASN A 240 -6.72 -16.25 -10.99
N TYR A 241 -7.55 -16.50 -12.02
CA TYR A 241 -8.32 -15.46 -12.69
C TYR A 241 -9.24 -14.69 -11.73
N MET A 242 -9.79 -15.35 -10.72
CA MET A 242 -10.61 -14.69 -9.69
C MET A 242 -9.83 -13.60 -8.93
N ASP A 243 -8.54 -13.79 -8.74
CA ASP A 243 -7.66 -12.83 -8.06
C ASP A 243 -7.17 -11.72 -9.01
N LEU A 244 -6.87 -12.06 -10.28
CA LEU A 244 -6.32 -11.14 -11.29
C LEU A 244 -7.04 -11.33 -12.64
N PRO A 245 -8.22 -10.73 -12.83
CA PRO A 245 -9.08 -10.97 -13.98
C PRO A 245 -8.61 -10.25 -15.26
N GLY A 246 -7.84 -10.93 -16.09
CA GLY A 246 -7.49 -10.52 -17.44
C GLY A 246 -7.12 -9.04 -17.60
N LEU A 247 -7.74 -8.35 -18.56
CA LEU A 247 -7.46 -6.94 -18.84
C LEU A 247 -7.87 -5.97 -17.72
N SER A 248 -8.70 -6.38 -16.78
CA SER A 248 -9.10 -5.54 -15.63
C SER A 248 -7.94 -5.20 -14.71
N VAL A 249 -6.80 -5.95 -14.80
CA VAL A 249 -5.54 -5.61 -14.11
C VAL A 249 -4.80 -4.43 -14.74
N LEU A 250 -5.20 -3.98 -15.93
CA LEU A 250 -4.64 -2.78 -16.60
C LEU A 250 -5.65 -1.63 -16.61
N ILE A 251 -6.88 -1.92 -17.08
CA ILE A 251 -7.94 -0.92 -17.30
C ILE A 251 -9.17 -1.35 -16.50
N GLY A 252 -9.50 -0.63 -15.44
CA GLY A 252 -10.66 -0.96 -14.59
C GLY A 252 -10.31 -0.92 -13.12
N GLY A 253 -10.65 -1.97 -12.38
CA GLY A 253 -10.52 -2.00 -10.92
C GLY A 253 -9.11 -1.78 -10.42
N MET A 254 -8.09 -2.34 -11.07
CA MET A 254 -6.69 -2.13 -10.69
C MET A 254 -6.26 -0.66 -10.79
N LEU A 255 -6.67 0.04 -11.84
CA LEU A 255 -6.40 1.48 -11.98
C LEU A 255 -7.12 2.28 -10.88
N ILE A 256 -8.35 1.90 -10.55
CA ILE A 256 -9.15 2.52 -9.48
C ILE A 256 -8.47 2.34 -8.12
N ILE A 257 -8.04 1.12 -7.78
CA ILE A 257 -7.31 0.84 -6.53
C ILE A 257 -6.07 1.73 -6.43
N ASN A 258 -5.23 1.71 -7.47
CA ASN A 258 -3.96 2.42 -7.45
C ASN A 258 -4.14 3.94 -7.41
N LEU A 259 -5.05 4.52 -8.19
CA LEU A 259 -5.33 5.96 -8.15
C LEU A 259 -5.93 6.38 -6.80
N ASN A 260 -6.83 5.57 -6.23
CA ASN A 260 -7.34 5.82 -4.88
C ASN A 260 -6.22 5.75 -3.84
N TYR A 261 -5.38 4.71 -3.91
CA TYR A 261 -4.30 4.50 -2.95
C TYR A 261 -3.26 5.63 -2.99
N TRP A 262 -2.75 5.96 -4.18
CA TRP A 262 -1.66 6.93 -4.35
C TRP A 262 -2.15 8.38 -4.36
N GLY A 263 -3.38 8.63 -4.73
CA GLY A 263 -3.93 9.98 -4.89
C GLY A 263 -4.90 10.44 -3.80
N CYS A 264 -5.60 9.51 -3.13
CA CYS A 264 -6.70 9.85 -2.22
C CYS A 264 -6.47 9.40 -0.76
N ASN A 265 -5.37 8.71 -0.47
CA ASN A 265 -5.06 8.23 0.88
C ASN A 265 -4.18 9.21 1.67
N GLN A 266 -4.62 9.57 2.87
CA GLN A 266 -3.93 10.51 3.74
C GLN A 266 -2.49 10.10 4.03
N TYR A 267 -2.24 8.87 4.45
CA TYR A 267 -0.91 8.44 4.88
C TYR A 267 0.13 8.36 3.76
N ILE A 268 -0.31 8.37 2.52
CA ILE A 268 0.54 8.47 1.33
C ILE A 268 0.76 9.93 0.94
N THR A 269 -0.33 10.64 0.65
CA THR A 269 -0.27 11.99 0.06
C THR A 269 0.34 13.02 1.01
N GLN A 270 0.18 12.90 2.32
CA GLN A 270 0.68 13.86 3.30
C GLN A 270 2.20 14.09 3.23
N ARG A 271 2.97 13.13 2.72
CA ARG A 271 4.43 13.24 2.55
C ARG A 271 4.83 14.25 1.49
N ALA A 272 4.02 14.39 0.46
CA ALA A 272 4.23 15.31 -0.65
C ALA A 272 3.52 16.66 -0.45
N LEU A 273 2.43 16.69 0.33
CA LEU A 273 1.59 17.88 0.51
C LEU A 273 2.28 19.00 1.33
N GLY A 274 3.32 18.70 2.08
CA GLY A 274 4.12 19.70 2.78
C GLY A 274 5.19 20.40 1.93
N ALA A 275 5.42 19.96 0.68
CA ALA A 275 6.48 20.46 -0.20
C ALA A 275 5.93 21.38 -1.31
N ASP A 276 6.83 22.11 -1.99
CA ASP A 276 6.48 22.80 -3.23
C ASP A 276 6.22 21.79 -4.37
N LEU A 277 5.50 22.24 -5.41
CA LEU A 277 5.07 21.36 -6.51
C LEU A 277 6.23 20.67 -7.23
N LYS A 278 7.38 21.36 -7.43
CA LYS A 278 8.53 20.79 -8.13
C LYS A 278 9.15 19.66 -7.30
N THR A 279 9.34 19.88 -6.02
CA THR A 279 9.88 18.92 -5.06
C THR A 279 8.92 17.73 -4.88
N ALA A 280 7.62 17.97 -4.73
CA ALA A 280 6.60 16.93 -4.63
C ALA A 280 6.56 16.04 -5.88
N ARG A 281 6.53 16.64 -7.09
CA ARG A 281 6.57 15.92 -8.37
C ARG A 281 7.84 15.08 -8.52
N GLY A 282 8.99 15.64 -8.17
CA GLY A 282 10.27 14.92 -8.22
C GLY A 282 10.27 13.70 -7.30
N GLY A 283 9.74 13.84 -6.08
CA GLY A 283 9.63 12.76 -5.12
C GLY A 283 8.68 11.66 -5.58
N ILE A 284 7.53 12.02 -6.11
CA ILE A 284 6.56 11.04 -6.64
C ILE A 284 7.14 10.30 -7.86
N LEU A 285 7.86 11.00 -8.74
CA LEU A 285 8.51 10.39 -9.89
C LEU A 285 9.60 9.38 -9.46
N PHE A 286 10.38 9.72 -8.43
CA PHE A 286 11.37 8.82 -7.86
C PHE A 286 10.69 7.58 -7.22
N ALA A 287 9.58 7.76 -6.51
CA ALA A 287 8.79 6.64 -6.00
C ALA A 287 8.26 5.75 -7.14
N ALA A 288 7.79 6.34 -8.24
CA ALA A 288 7.34 5.60 -9.43
C ALA A 288 8.47 4.75 -10.04
N PHE A 289 9.69 5.29 -10.12
CA PHE A 289 10.85 4.52 -10.57
C PHE A 289 11.16 3.33 -9.63
N LEU A 290 11.15 3.57 -8.30
CA LEU A 290 11.37 2.50 -7.33
C LEU A 290 10.30 1.41 -7.41
N LYS A 291 9.06 1.76 -7.78
CA LYS A 291 7.97 0.79 -7.99
C LYS A 291 8.24 -0.19 -9.13
N LEU A 292 8.94 0.21 -10.18
CA LEU A 292 9.36 -0.71 -11.24
C LEU A 292 10.34 -1.77 -10.74
N LEU A 293 11.16 -1.43 -9.75
CA LEU A 293 12.15 -2.33 -9.16
C LEU A 293 11.54 -3.30 -8.13
N MET A 294 10.40 -2.93 -7.52
CA MET A 294 9.82 -3.73 -6.42
C MET A 294 9.56 -5.20 -6.75
N PRO A 295 8.98 -5.58 -7.90
CA PRO A 295 8.75 -6.99 -8.22
C PRO A 295 10.03 -7.82 -8.25
N VAL A 296 11.17 -7.22 -8.58
CA VAL A 296 12.48 -7.92 -8.55
C VAL A 296 12.83 -8.36 -7.13
N ILE A 297 12.47 -7.57 -6.12
CA ILE A 297 12.87 -7.85 -4.72
C ILE A 297 11.77 -8.52 -3.89
N VAL A 298 10.51 -8.54 -4.37
CA VAL A 298 9.40 -9.16 -3.63
C VAL A 298 8.73 -10.30 -4.39
N VAL A 299 8.57 -10.23 -5.72
CA VAL A 299 7.86 -11.24 -6.51
C VAL A 299 8.80 -12.35 -6.99
N LEU A 300 9.95 -12.01 -7.59
CA LEU A 300 10.89 -13.00 -8.07
C LEU A 300 11.37 -13.99 -7.00
N PRO A 301 11.67 -13.58 -5.74
CA PRO A 301 11.94 -14.54 -4.68
C PRO A 301 10.81 -15.54 -4.46
N GLY A 302 9.54 -15.09 -4.53
CA GLY A 302 8.38 -15.98 -4.41
C GLY A 302 8.33 -17.04 -5.51
N ILE A 303 8.58 -16.65 -6.77
CA ILE A 303 8.65 -17.59 -7.91
C ILE A 303 9.84 -18.55 -7.76
N ALA A 304 11.00 -18.04 -7.31
CA ALA A 304 12.16 -18.89 -7.02
C ALA A 304 11.86 -19.94 -5.95
N ALA A 305 11.17 -19.54 -4.87
CA ALA A 305 10.72 -20.45 -3.82
C ALA A 305 9.74 -21.52 -4.37
N TYR A 306 8.86 -21.15 -5.30
CA TYR A 306 7.94 -22.07 -5.98
C TYR A 306 8.72 -23.13 -6.79
N VAL A 307 9.69 -22.72 -7.62
CA VAL A 307 10.50 -23.64 -8.42
C VAL A 307 11.28 -24.61 -7.53
N LEU A 308 11.90 -24.10 -6.45
CA LEU A 308 12.61 -24.93 -5.48
C LEU A 308 11.66 -25.88 -4.73
N TYR A 309 10.46 -25.43 -4.37
CA TYR A 309 9.44 -26.25 -3.74
C TYR A 309 8.99 -27.41 -4.66
N GLN A 310 8.73 -27.13 -5.93
CA GLN A 310 8.39 -28.16 -6.92
C GLN A 310 9.51 -29.20 -7.09
N ASN A 311 10.76 -28.82 -6.84
CA ASN A 311 11.92 -29.72 -6.91
C ASN A 311 12.25 -30.41 -5.56
N GLY A 312 11.33 -30.36 -4.58
CA GLY A 312 11.42 -31.09 -3.32
C GLY A 312 12.04 -30.32 -2.15
N HIS A 313 12.43 -29.05 -2.34
CA HIS A 313 12.93 -28.22 -1.25
C HIS A 313 11.77 -27.65 -0.39
N PHE A 314 12.04 -27.37 0.88
CA PHE A 314 11.15 -26.67 1.79
C PHE A 314 9.76 -27.30 2.01
N GLN A 315 9.62 -28.61 1.77
CA GLN A 315 8.33 -29.31 1.82
C GLN A 315 7.65 -29.19 3.20
N THR A 316 8.44 -29.25 4.27
CA THR A 316 7.92 -29.12 5.65
C THR A 316 7.82 -27.68 6.11
N GLU A 317 8.74 -26.84 5.67
CA GLU A 317 8.84 -25.43 6.06
C GLU A 317 7.70 -24.58 5.48
N MET A 318 7.19 -24.93 4.30
CA MET A 318 6.05 -24.28 3.66
C MET A 318 4.71 -24.65 4.28
N LEU A 319 4.66 -25.72 5.11
CA LEU A 319 3.39 -26.14 5.72
C LEU A 319 3.02 -25.28 6.93
N GLN A 320 1.75 -24.96 7.00
CA GLN A 320 1.08 -24.41 8.18
C GLN A 320 -0.25 -25.15 8.34
N ASP A 321 -0.50 -25.73 9.53
CA ASP A 321 -1.72 -26.49 9.82
C ASP A 321 -2.04 -27.58 8.77
N GLY A 322 -1.00 -28.24 8.25
CA GLY A 322 -1.10 -29.33 7.27
C GLY A 322 -1.33 -28.88 5.81
N SER A 323 -1.37 -27.60 5.53
CA SER A 323 -1.50 -27.03 4.18
C SER A 323 -0.33 -26.12 3.82
N VAL A 324 -0.04 -25.99 2.51
CA VAL A 324 1.00 -25.07 2.01
C VAL A 324 0.53 -23.64 2.25
N ASN A 325 1.35 -22.87 2.99
CA ASN A 325 1.14 -21.43 3.15
C ASN A 325 2.15 -20.64 2.30
N PRO A 326 1.70 -20.03 1.18
CA PRO A 326 2.58 -19.26 0.30
C PRO A 326 3.28 -18.09 0.99
N ASP A 327 2.68 -17.47 2.00
CA ASP A 327 3.25 -16.33 2.74
C ASP A 327 4.53 -16.70 3.52
N ARG A 328 4.87 -17.99 3.62
CA ARG A 328 6.15 -18.47 4.17
C ARG A 328 7.31 -18.44 3.18
N ALA A 329 7.05 -18.22 1.89
CA ALA A 329 8.08 -18.26 0.85
C ALA A 329 9.26 -17.31 1.12
N TYR A 330 8.99 -16.04 1.37
CA TYR A 330 10.06 -15.05 1.61
C TYR A 330 10.83 -15.30 2.93
N PRO A 331 10.18 -15.55 4.08
CA PRO A 331 10.88 -15.90 5.31
C PRO A 331 11.80 -17.11 5.18
N ILE A 332 11.42 -18.11 4.41
CA ILE A 332 12.24 -19.30 4.18
C ILE A 332 13.50 -18.95 3.40
N LEU A 333 13.38 -18.14 2.35
CA LEU A 333 14.53 -17.68 1.57
C LEU A 333 15.49 -16.81 2.41
N LEU A 334 14.98 -15.99 3.33
CA LEU A 334 15.81 -15.24 4.26
C LEU A 334 16.69 -16.16 5.14
N ASN A 335 16.20 -17.35 5.48
CA ASN A 335 16.99 -18.32 6.25
C ASN A 335 18.17 -18.91 5.49
N LEU A 336 18.22 -18.79 4.16
CA LEU A 336 19.36 -19.20 3.33
C LEU A 336 20.52 -18.20 3.34
N LEU A 337 20.28 -16.98 3.81
CA LEU A 337 21.30 -15.93 3.84
C LEU A 337 22.47 -16.32 4.76
N PRO A 338 23.71 -15.99 4.38
CA PRO A 338 24.87 -16.12 5.27
C PRO A 338 24.68 -15.34 6.59
N VAL A 339 25.37 -15.81 7.61
CA VAL A 339 25.41 -15.17 8.94
C VAL A 339 25.84 -13.70 8.79
N GLY A 340 25.18 -12.80 9.49
CA GLY A 340 25.34 -11.36 9.40
C GLY A 340 24.47 -10.71 8.32
N LEU A 341 24.44 -11.24 7.09
CA LEU A 341 23.49 -10.79 6.04
C LEU A 341 22.06 -11.16 6.41
N LYS A 342 21.85 -12.33 7.00
CA LYS A 342 20.55 -12.75 7.54
C LYS A 342 20.05 -11.75 8.59
N GLY A 343 20.88 -11.41 9.56
CA GLY A 343 20.57 -10.42 10.60
C GLY A 343 20.27 -9.05 10.02
N LEU A 344 21.02 -8.59 9.02
CA LEU A 344 20.80 -7.32 8.34
C LEU A 344 19.49 -7.29 7.54
N SER A 345 19.22 -8.34 6.76
CA SER A 345 17.97 -8.45 5.97
C SER A 345 16.74 -8.55 6.88
N PHE A 346 16.87 -9.29 7.97
CA PHE A 346 15.84 -9.37 9.01
C PHE A 346 15.59 -8.01 9.68
N ALA A 347 16.67 -7.27 9.99
CA ALA A 347 16.55 -5.91 10.51
C ALA A 347 15.89 -4.96 9.51
N ALA A 348 16.27 -5.03 8.23
CA ALA A 348 15.68 -4.22 7.18
C ALA A 348 14.18 -4.51 6.98
N LEU A 349 13.78 -5.77 6.98
CA LEU A 349 12.38 -6.17 6.93
C LEU A 349 11.59 -5.66 8.13
N THR A 350 12.12 -5.85 9.34
CA THR A 350 11.48 -5.35 10.58
C THR A 350 11.35 -3.83 10.56
N ALA A 351 12.37 -3.13 10.07
CA ALA A 351 12.35 -1.68 9.93
C ALA A 351 11.28 -1.20 8.94
N ALA A 352 11.11 -1.88 7.81
CA ALA A 352 10.07 -1.57 6.83
C ALA A 352 8.66 -1.74 7.43
N ILE A 353 8.45 -2.81 8.18
CA ILE A 353 7.20 -3.05 8.92
C ILE A 353 6.93 -1.89 9.88
N VAL A 354 7.92 -1.53 10.68
CA VAL A 354 7.82 -0.44 11.67
C VAL A 354 7.59 0.91 10.99
N ALA A 355 8.25 1.20 9.87
CA ALA A 355 8.05 2.44 9.09
C ALA A 355 6.60 2.55 8.58
N SER A 356 6.07 1.47 8.05
CA SER A 356 4.70 1.43 7.56
C SER A 356 3.68 1.58 8.70
N LEU A 357 3.87 0.90 9.82
CA LEU A 357 3.05 1.07 11.03
C LEU A 357 3.11 2.50 11.54
N ALA A 358 4.30 3.10 11.63
CA ALA A 358 4.50 4.47 12.09
C ALA A 358 3.82 5.48 11.16
N GLY A 359 3.94 5.30 9.85
CA GLY A 359 3.29 6.16 8.86
C GLY A 359 1.77 6.13 8.95
N LYS A 360 1.18 4.94 9.09
CA LYS A 360 -0.28 4.78 9.27
C LYS A 360 -0.75 5.31 10.61
N ALA A 361 -0.04 5.04 11.70
CA ALA A 361 -0.36 5.57 13.03
C ALA A 361 -0.31 7.11 13.08
N ASN A 362 0.69 7.74 12.41
CA ASN A 362 0.74 9.18 12.28
C ASN A 362 -0.47 9.74 11.51
N SER A 363 -0.91 9.08 10.45
CA SER A 363 -2.07 9.52 9.68
C SER A 363 -3.38 9.37 10.44
N ILE A 364 -3.54 8.28 11.20
CA ILE A 364 -4.66 8.10 12.13
C ILE A 364 -4.68 9.25 13.14
N ALA A 365 -3.53 9.57 13.74
CA ALA A 365 -3.43 10.68 14.68
C ALA A 365 -3.74 12.03 14.04
N THR A 366 -3.28 12.27 12.81
CA THR A 366 -3.55 13.50 12.07
C THR A 366 -5.04 13.69 11.81
N ILE A 367 -5.71 12.68 11.24
CA ILE A 367 -7.15 12.72 10.94
C ILE A 367 -7.94 12.90 12.23
N PHE A 368 -7.67 12.09 13.27
CA PHE A 368 -8.41 12.21 14.52
C PHE A 368 -8.22 13.57 15.17
N THR A 369 -6.98 14.04 15.26
CA THR A 369 -6.65 15.27 16.01
C THR A 369 -7.11 16.52 15.27
N LEU A 370 -6.82 16.64 13.97
CA LEU A 370 -7.08 17.87 13.22
C LEU A 370 -8.51 17.92 12.69
N ASP A 371 -9.03 16.81 12.16
CA ASP A 371 -10.30 16.81 11.44
C ASP A 371 -11.49 16.42 12.35
N ILE A 372 -11.26 15.69 13.45
CA ILE A 372 -12.33 15.33 14.39
C ILE A 372 -12.21 16.13 15.70
N TYR A 373 -11.09 15.99 16.42
CA TYR A 373 -10.97 16.59 17.75
C TYR A 373 -11.00 18.12 17.71
N LYS A 374 -10.15 18.74 16.88
CA LYS A 374 -10.08 20.19 16.73
C LYS A 374 -11.35 20.79 16.12
N GLU A 375 -11.93 20.14 15.12
CA GLU A 375 -13.10 20.66 14.39
C GLU A 375 -14.43 20.46 15.14
N LYS A 376 -14.57 19.38 15.94
CA LYS A 376 -15.86 18.97 16.49
C LYS A 376 -15.90 18.84 18.02
N ILE A 377 -14.77 18.52 18.68
CA ILE A 377 -14.76 18.25 20.12
C ILE A 377 -14.24 19.47 20.89
N ASN A 378 -13.12 20.04 20.47
CA ASN A 378 -12.50 21.18 21.13
C ASN A 378 -11.86 22.15 20.15
N VAL A 379 -12.67 23.06 19.61
CA VAL A 379 -12.24 24.09 18.64
C VAL A 379 -11.18 25.04 19.21
N ALA A 380 -11.20 25.26 20.54
CA ALA A 380 -10.28 26.15 21.25
C ALA A 380 -9.00 25.45 21.74
N ALA A 381 -8.76 24.19 21.34
CA ALA A 381 -7.59 23.45 21.76
C ALA A 381 -6.30 24.13 21.28
N ASP A 382 -5.36 24.32 22.20
CA ASP A 382 -4.02 24.84 21.89
C ASP A 382 -3.15 23.79 21.18
N GLU A 383 -2.07 24.23 20.54
CA GLU A 383 -1.17 23.38 19.75
C GLU A 383 -0.55 22.24 20.59
N LYS A 384 -0.22 22.51 21.86
CA LYS A 384 0.34 21.51 22.78
C LYS A 384 -0.67 20.40 23.08
N LYS A 385 -1.93 20.77 23.28
CA LYS A 385 -3.03 19.82 23.53
C LYS A 385 -3.30 18.98 22.32
N LEU A 386 -3.28 19.56 21.11
CA LEU A 386 -3.44 18.82 19.85
C LEU A 386 -2.35 17.78 19.66
N VAL A 387 -1.07 18.14 19.90
CA VAL A 387 0.04 17.17 19.82
C VAL A 387 -0.12 16.05 20.86
N ASN A 388 -0.54 16.35 22.09
CA ASN A 388 -0.77 15.33 23.12
C ASN A 388 -1.92 14.39 22.78
N ILE A 389 -3.03 14.91 22.22
CA ILE A 389 -4.16 14.10 21.72
C ILE A 389 -3.68 13.20 20.58
N GLY A 390 -2.87 13.72 19.65
CA GLY A 390 -2.28 12.91 18.58
C GLY A 390 -1.43 11.74 19.11
N LYS A 391 -0.58 12.01 20.12
CA LYS A 391 0.21 10.95 20.78
C LYS A 391 -0.67 9.90 21.45
N LEU A 392 -1.72 10.32 22.15
CA LEU A 392 -2.67 9.40 22.77
C LEU A 392 -3.38 8.56 21.71
N THR A 393 -3.79 9.16 20.60
CA THR A 393 -4.43 8.47 19.48
C THR A 393 -3.53 7.41 18.87
N ILE A 394 -2.22 7.68 18.70
CA ILE A 394 -1.23 6.70 18.22
C ILE A 394 -1.21 5.45 19.13
N ILE A 395 -1.11 5.68 20.43
CA ILE A 395 -1.05 4.59 21.43
C ILE A 395 -2.34 3.78 21.41
N THR A 396 -3.50 4.46 21.43
CA THR A 396 -4.82 3.80 21.43
C THR A 396 -5.03 2.98 20.15
N ALA A 397 -4.72 3.52 18.98
CA ALA A 397 -4.85 2.82 17.70
C ALA A 397 -3.97 1.57 17.65
N MET A 398 -2.74 1.65 18.18
CA MET A 398 -1.82 0.51 18.22
C MET A 398 -2.29 -0.59 19.19
N ILE A 399 -2.84 -0.23 20.35
CA ILE A 399 -3.43 -1.21 21.28
C ILE A 399 -4.61 -1.92 20.61
N ILE A 400 -5.51 -1.18 19.94
CA ILE A 400 -6.62 -1.78 19.21
C ILE A 400 -6.09 -2.75 18.14
N ALA A 401 -5.06 -2.35 17.39
CA ALA A 401 -4.46 -3.20 16.36
C ALA A 401 -3.91 -4.51 16.93
N VAL A 402 -3.19 -4.47 18.05
CA VAL A 402 -2.65 -5.68 18.72
C VAL A 402 -3.77 -6.63 19.15
N VAL A 403 -4.86 -6.07 19.69
CA VAL A 403 -6.01 -6.88 20.17
C VAL A 403 -6.79 -7.50 19.00
N VAL A 404 -6.98 -6.75 17.91
CA VAL A 404 -7.82 -7.19 16.77
C VAL A 404 -7.05 -8.10 15.80
N ALA A 405 -5.74 -7.92 15.64
CA ALA A 405 -4.93 -8.62 14.65
C ALA A 405 -5.09 -10.15 14.64
N PRO A 406 -5.14 -10.87 15.78
CA PRO A 406 -5.30 -12.32 15.79
C PRO A 406 -6.65 -12.83 15.24
N PHE A 407 -7.65 -11.97 15.13
CA PHE A 407 -9.02 -12.35 14.73
C PHE A 407 -9.31 -12.11 13.25
N LEU A 408 -8.34 -11.60 12.47
CA LEU A 408 -8.58 -11.22 11.08
C LEU A 408 -8.73 -12.39 10.10
N GLY A 409 -8.26 -13.60 10.44
CA GLY A 409 -8.33 -14.77 9.56
C GLY A 409 -7.53 -14.63 8.26
N ILE A 410 -6.44 -13.87 8.28
CA ILE A 410 -5.57 -13.55 7.14
C ILE A 410 -4.92 -14.81 6.53
N ASP A 411 -4.67 -15.80 7.35
CA ASP A 411 -4.05 -17.10 7.06
C ASP A 411 -4.81 -17.96 6.02
N LYS A 412 -6.10 -17.69 5.81
CA LYS A 412 -6.97 -18.53 4.94
C LYS A 412 -6.92 -18.18 3.45
N LYS A 413 -6.58 -16.93 3.08
CA LYS A 413 -6.65 -16.44 1.67
C LYS A 413 -5.32 -15.94 1.10
N GLY A 414 -4.27 -15.87 1.92
CA GLY A 414 -3.07 -15.10 1.63
C GLY A 414 -3.23 -13.63 2.00
N GLY A 415 -2.25 -13.10 2.77
CA GLY A 415 -2.39 -11.81 3.44
C GLY A 415 -2.58 -10.64 2.50
N PHE A 416 -1.90 -10.64 1.34
CA PHE A 416 -1.98 -9.55 0.39
C PHE A 416 -3.38 -9.43 -0.25
N GLN A 417 -3.92 -10.53 -0.78
CA GLN A 417 -5.24 -10.54 -1.44
C GLN A 417 -6.38 -10.20 -0.48
N TYR A 418 -6.29 -10.68 0.77
CA TYR A 418 -7.23 -10.32 1.83
C TYR A 418 -7.34 -8.80 2.00
N ILE A 419 -6.21 -8.13 2.17
CA ILE A 419 -6.16 -6.66 2.37
C ILE A 419 -6.72 -5.92 1.17
N GLN A 420 -6.36 -6.35 -0.05
CA GLN A 420 -6.81 -5.71 -1.28
C GLN A 420 -8.33 -5.85 -1.48
N GLU A 421 -8.91 -7.02 -1.19
CA GLU A 421 -10.35 -7.22 -1.27
C GLU A 421 -11.10 -6.30 -0.29
N TYR A 422 -10.70 -6.25 0.99
CA TYR A 422 -11.38 -5.39 1.98
C TYR A 422 -11.21 -3.89 1.71
N THR A 423 -10.04 -3.47 1.27
CA THR A 423 -9.82 -2.08 0.82
C THR A 423 -10.66 -1.76 -0.41
N GLY A 424 -10.90 -2.75 -1.26
CA GLY A 424 -11.72 -2.66 -2.46
C GLY A 424 -13.20 -2.33 -2.22
N PHE A 425 -13.73 -2.59 -1.03
CA PHE A 425 -15.11 -2.20 -0.70
C PHE A 425 -15.32 -0.67 -0.63
N VAL A 426 -14.27 0.06 -0.29
CA VAL A 426 -14.35 1.52 -0.09
C VAL A 426 -13.78 2.29 -1.28
N SER A 427 -12.75 1.75 -1.93
CA SER A 427 -11.97 2.44 -2.95
C SER A 427 -12.77 3.00 -4.13
N PRO A 428 -13.76 2.29 -4.72
CA PRO A 428 -14.48 2.79 -5.89
C PRO A 428 -15.27 4.06 -5.61
N GLY A 429 -16.01 4.08 -4.51
CA GLY A 429 -16.83 5.23 -4.12
C GLY A 429 -15.98 6.45 -3.75
N VAL A 430 -14.90 6.22 -2.99
CA VAL A 430 -13.95 7.28 -2.64
C VAL A 430 -13.30 7.86 -3.89
N PHE A 431 -12.82 7.01 -4.80
CA PHE A 431 -12.18 7.49 -6.03
C PHE A 431 -13.16 8.24 -6.94
N ALA A 432 -14.40 7.77 -7.09
CA ALA A 432 -15.44 8.48 -7.85
C ALA A 432 -15.69 9.88 -7.28
N MET A 433 -15.78 9.99 -5.95
CA MET A 433 -15.95 11.27 -5.26
C MET A 433 -14.77 12.21 -5.49
N PHE A 434 -13.52 11.71 -5.46
CA PHE A 434 -12.34 12.54 -5.66
C PHE A 434 -12.21 13.00 -7.11
N ILE A 435 -12.33 12.10 -8.10
CA ILE A 435 -12.12 12.43 -9.51
C ILE A 435 -13.17 13.43 -10.02
N LEU A 436 -14.45 13.23 -9.70
CA LEU A 436 -15.49 14.19 -10.03
C LEU A 436 -15.36 15.48 -9.22
N GLY A 437 -14.90 15.38 -7.98
CA GLY A 437 -14.63 16.53 -7.13
C GLY A 437 -13.54 17.45 -7.67
N PHE A 438 -12.47 16.88 -8.25
CA PHE A 438 -11.39 17.65 -8.87
C PHE A 438 -11.82 18.32 -10.18
N PHE A 439 -12.42 17.56 -11.07
CA PHE A 439 -12.52 17.95 -12.47
C PHE A 439 -13.93 18.38 -12.92
N TRP A 440 -14.94 18.15 -12.09
CA TRP A 440 -16.31 18.55 -12.40
C TRP A 440 -16.93 19.42 -11.32
N LYS A 441 -16.90 20.74 -11.52
CA LYS A 441 -17.37 21.75 -10.54
C LYS A 441 -18.82 21.58 -10.10
N LYS A 442 -19.66 20.91 -10.92
CA LYS A 442 -21.10 20.74 -10.64
C LYS A 442 -21.41 19.61 -9.65
N THR A 443 -20.43 18.82 -9.23
CA THR A 443 -20.64 17.72 -8.28
C THR A 443 -21.10 18.24 -6.92
N THR A 444 -22.19 17.68 -6.40
CA THR A 444 -22.82 18.11 -5.15
C THR A 444 -22.41 17.23 -3.97
N SER A 445 -22.66 17.71 -2.74
CA SER A 445 -22.34 16.98 -1.51
C SER A 445 -23.17 15.70 -1.34
N ASN A 446 -24.44 15.70 -1.74
CA ASN A 446 -25.28 14.49 -1.67
C ASN A 446 -24.82 13.44 -2.69
N ALA A 447 -24.36 13.87 -3.87
CA ALA A 447 -23.75 12.98 -4.84
C ALA A 447 -22.46 12.33 -4.26
N ALA A 448 -21.64 13.08 -3.52
CA ALA A 448 -20.48 12.55 -2.84
C ALA A 448 -20.86 11.52 -1.75
N LEU A 449 -21.88 11.77 -0.95
CA LEU A 449 -22.42 10.82 0.04
C LEU A 449 -22.97 9.54 -0.62
N PHE A 450 -23.67 9.70 -1.75
CA PHE A 450 -24.11 8.54 -2.53
C PHE A 450 -22.92 7.68 -2.96
N ALA A 451 -21.84 8.27 -3.47
CA ALA A 451 -20.67 7.49 -3.90
C ALA A 451 -19.96 6.79 -2.72
N THR A 452 -19.84 7.45 -1.57
CA THR A 452 -19.12 6.85 -0.42
C THR A 452 -19.96 5.80 0.27
N ILE A 453 -21.15 6.13 0.74
CA ILE A 453 -22.02 5.20 1.47
C ILE A 453 -22.65 4.21 0.49
N GLY A 454 -23.23 4.68 -0.60
CA GLY A 454 -23.86 3.85 -1.62
C GLY A 454 -22.83 2.94 -2.31
N GLY A 455 -21.63 3.45 -2.61
CA GLY A 455 -20.54 2.66 -3.18
C GLY A 455 -20.12 1.51 -2.27
N PHE A 456 -19.99 1.76 -0.96
CA PHE A 456 -19.71 0.71 0.02
C PHE A 456 -20.84 -0.33 0.08
N LEU A 457 -22.09 0.09 0.15
CA LEU A 457 -23.25 -0.81 0.16
C LEU A 457 -23.37 -1.60 -1.15
N MET A 458 -23.12 -0.98 -2.32
CA MET A 458 -23.07 -1.67 -3.60
C MET A 458 -21.95 -2.70 -3.66
N SER A 459 -20.77 -2.41 -3.11
CA SER A 459 -19.66 -3.38 -3.02
C SER A 459 -20.05 -4.61 -2.20
N ILE A 460 -20.75 -4.41 -1.07
CA ILE A 460 -21.33 -5.51 -0.28
C ILE A 460 -22.36 -6.29 -1.11
N ALA A 461 -23.29 -5.58 -1.75
CA ALA A 461 -24.33 -6.22 -2.57
C ALA A 461 -23.73 -7.08 -3.68
N PHE A 462 -22.73 -6.58 -4.41
CA PHE A 462 -22.03 -7.36 -5.45
C PHE A 462 -21.26 -8.56 -4.90
N LYS A 463 -20.72 -8.47 -3.68
CA LYS A 463 -20.02 -9.60 -3.02
C LYS A 463 -20.99 -10.75 -2.72
N PHE A 464 -22.19 -10.41 -2.26
CA PHE A 464 -23.19 -11.41 -1.84
C PHE A 464 -24.24 -11.71 -2.92
N MET A 465 -24.16 -11.07 -4.08
CA MET A 465 -25.07 -11.27 -5.22
C MET A 465 -25.15 -12.75 -5.68
N PRO A 466 -24.03 -13.52 -5.72
CA PRO A 466 -24.07 -14.92 -6.14
C PRO A 466 -24.99 -15.81 -5.29
N ALA A 467 -25.29 -15.41 -4.04
CA ALA A 467 -26.20 -16.15 -3.17
C ALA A 467 -27.69 -16.07 -3.60
N VAL A 468 -28.05 -15.08 -4.44
CA VAL A 468 -29.45 -14.80 -4.82
C VAL A 468 -29.66 -14.75 -6.35
N VAL A 469 -28.60 -14.58 -7.13
CA VAL A 469 -28.64 -14.44 -8.59
C VAL A 469 -27.58 -15.34 -9.22
N ASP A 470 -27.97 -16.15 -10.19
CA ASP A 470 -27.00 -16.88 -11.03
C ASP A 470 -26.30 -15.90 -11.98
N LEU A 471 -24.98 -15.81 -11.87
CA LEU A 471 -24.14 -14.90 -12.65
C LEU A 471 -23.48 -15.58 -13.86
N ALA A 472 -23.89 -16.79 -14.22
CA ALA A 472 -23.36 -17.54 -15.37
C ALA A 472 -23.43 -16.75 -16.69
N PHE A 473 -24.42 -15.86 -16.85
CA PHE A 473 -24.55 -15.00 -18.04
C PHE A 473 -23.39 -14.00 -18.23
N LEU A 474 -22.63 -13.68 -17.17
CA LEU A 474 -21.45 -12.82 -17.22
C LEU A 474 -20.18 -13.59 -17.62
N HIS A 475 -20.20 -14.93 -17.51
CA HIS A 475 -19.03 -15.76 -17.81
C HIS A 475 -18.51 -15.62 -19.25
N PRO A 476 -19.34 -15.60 -20.31
CA PRO A 476 -18.85 -15.42 -21.68
C PRO A 476 -18.18 -14.06 -21.92
N MET A 477 -18.45 -13.07 -21.06
CA MET A 477 -17.86 -11.73 -21.13
C MET A 477 -16.59 -11.58 -20.29
N GLY A 478 -16.19 -12.61 -19.56
CA GLY A 478 -15.01 -12.58 -18.68
C GLY A 478 -15.25 -12.00 -17.27
N PHE A 479 -16.49 -11.64 -16.92
CA PHE A 479 -16.80 -10.97 -15.65
C PHE A 479 -17.33 -11.89 -14.54
N ALA A 480 -17.43 -13.18 -14.79
CA ALA A 480 -17.73 -14.17 -13.76
C ALA A 480 -17.00 -15.48 -14.01
N VAL A 481 -16.53 -16.11 -12.94
CA VAL A 481 -15.91 -17.45 -12.97
C VAL A 481 -16.52 -18.32 -11.88
N PRO A 482 -16.64 -19.65 -12.10
CA PRO A 482 -17.16 -20.56 -11.09
C PRO A 482 -16.15 -20.72 -9.95
N ASN A 483 -16.63 -20.69 -8.72
CA ASN A 483 -15.86 -21.07 -7.55
C ASN A 483 -15.81 -22.62 -7.38
N ALA A 484 -15.21 -23.12 -6.30
CA ALA A 484 -15.08 -24.55 -6.03
C ALA A 484 -16.44 -25.29 -5.93
N ASP A 485 -17.50 -24.58 -5.57
CA ASP A 485 -18.88 -25.11 -5.46
C ASP A 485 -19.67 -24.95 -6.77
N GLY A 486 -19.04 -24.47 -7.85
CA GLY A 486 -19.68 -24.23 -9.14
C GLY A 486 -20.52 -22.95 -9.20
N VAL A 487 -20.52 -22.12 -8.17
CA VAL A 487 -21.24 -20.84 -8.14
C VAL A 487 -20.42 -19.78 -8.87
N TYR A 488 -21.04 -19.08 -9.81
CA TYR A 488 -20.40 -18.00 -10.55
C TYR A 488 -20.26 -16.74 -9.69
N GLU A 489 -19.03 -16.27 -9.50
CA GLU A 489 -18.70 -15.04 -8.75
C GLU A 489 -17.98 -14.03 -9.64
N ILE A 490 -18.23 -12.74 -9.39
CA ILE A 490 -17.49 -11.65 -10.06
C ILE A 490 -16.16 -11.43 -9.33
N PRO A 491 -15.02 -11.46 -10.04
CA PRO A 491 -13.73 -11.10 -9.48
C PRO A 491 -13.75 -9.75 -8.75
N PHE A 492 -13.06 -9.63 -7.62
CA PHE A 492 -13.18 -8.42 -6.79
C PHE A 492 -12.70 -7.15 -7.51
N ILE A 493 -11.72 -7.27 -8.41
CA ILE A 493 -11.24 -6.16 -9.25
C ILE A 493 -12.34 -5.70 -10.21
N ASP A 494 -13.09 -6.63 -10.84
CA ASP A 494 -14.21 -6.29 -11.73
C ASP A 494 -15.37 -5.68 -10.94
N ARG A 495 -15.68 -6.22 -9.74
CA ARG A 495 -16.68 -5.62 -8.85
C ARG A 495 -16.38 -4.16 -8.58
N MET A 496 -15.10 -3.82 -8.31
CA MET A 496 -14.70 -2.43 -8.11
C MET A 496 -14.92 -1.56 -9.34
N GLY A 497 -14.66 -2.09 -10.54
CA GLY A 497 -14.95 -1.41 -11.81
C GLY A 497 -16.44 -1.08 -11.95
N PHE A 498 -17.30 -2.06 -11.70
CA PHE A 498 -18.76 -1.87 -11.78
C PHE A 498 -19.28 -0.88 -10.73
N VAL A 499 -18.84 -1.01 -9.47
CA VAL A 499 -19.24 -0.09 -8.41
C VAL A 499 -18.76 1.33 -8.72
N PHE A 500 -17.54 1.50 -9.22
CA PHE A 500 -17.03 2.81 -9.64
C PHE A 500 -17.90 3.44 -10.73
N ALA A 501 -18.23 2.68 -11.78
CA ALA A 501 -19.09 3.15 -12.85
C ALA A 501 -20.47 3.58 -12.32
N LEU A 502 -21.09 2.77 -11.47
CA LEU A 502 -22.37 3.09 -10.83
C LEU A 502 -22.28 4.34 -9.95
N CYS A 503 -21.18 4.50 -9.20
CA CYS A 503 -20.93 5.70 -8.40
C CYS A 503 -20.82 6.95 -9.28
N VAL A 504 -20.05 6.89 -10.38
CA VAL A 504 -19.90 8.01 -11.32
C VAL A 504 -21.24 8.38 -11.96
N PHE A 505 -22.00 7.39 -12.46
CA PHE A 505 -23.33 7.63 -13.03
C PHE A 505 -24.29 8.21 -12.00
N GLY A 506 -24.39 7.63 -10.82
CA GLY A 506 -25.27 8.13 -9.75
C GLY A 506 -24.90 9.55 -9.33
N MET A 507 -23.60 9.82 -9.12
CA MET A 507 -23.12 11.18 -8.81
C MET A 507 -23.47 12.18 -9.90
N TYR A 508 -23.34 11.78 -11.17
CA TYR A 508 -23.68 12.63 -12.31
C TYR A 508 -25.16 13.02 -12.30
N PHE A 509 -26.07 12.05 -12.18
CA PHE A 509 -27.50 12.31 -12.21
C PHE A 509 -27.99 13.09 -10.98
N ILE A 510 -27.51 12.72 -9.77
CA ILE A 510 -27.84 13.44 -8.54
C ILE A 510 -27.40 14.90 -8.66
N SER A 511 -26.16 15.13 -9.12
CA SER A 511 -25.61 16.48 -9.24
C SER A 511 -26.37 17.32 -10.26
N ILE A 512 -26.75 16.77 -11.41
CA ILE A 512 -27.56 17.49 -12.41
C ILE A 512 -28.93 17.85 -11.83
N TYR A 513 -29.58 16.91 -11.16
CA TYR A 513 -30.89 17.15 -10.56
C TYR A 513 -30.85 18.25 -9.52
N GLU A 514 -29.87 18.21 -8.61
CA GLU A 514 -29.71 19.23 -7.55
C GLU A 514 -29.31 20.60 -8.09
N ASN A 515 -28.43 20.65 -9.11
CA ASN A 515 -28.08 21.92 -9.76
C ASN A 515 -29.30 22.55 -10.47
N LYS A 516 -30.18 21.74 -11.09
CA LYS A 516 -31.45 22.25 -11.66
C LYS A 516 -32.39 22.81 -10.60
N LYS A 517 -32.28 22.36 -9.35
CA LYS A 517 -33.03 22.91 -8.20
C LYS A 517 -32.38 24.17 -7.59
N GLY A 518 -31.30 24.66 -8.20
CA GLY A 518 -30.64 25.91 -7.77
C GLY A 518 -29.51 25.72 -6.76
N LEU A 519 -29.11 24.47 -6.45
CA LEU A 519 -27.99 24.22 -5.56
C LEU A 519 -26.69 24.58 -6.28
N LYS A 520 -25.85 25.43 -5.64
CA LYS A 520 -24.56 25.86 -6.17
C LYS A 520 -23.43 25.15 -5.40
N PRO A 521 -22.82 24.10 -5.95
CA PRO A 521 -21.73 23.40 -5.28
C PRO A 521 -20.42 24.22 -5.27
N ASN A 522 -19.59 24.00 -4.26
CA ASN A 522 -18.26 24.59 -4.19
C ASN A 522 -17.33 23.91 -5.21
N GLY A 523 -16.75 24.69 -6.12
CA GLY A 523 -15.72 24.21 -7.04
C GLY A 523 -14.31 24.48 -6.50
N LEU A 524 -13.36 23.61 -6.84
CA LEU A 524 -11.96 23.91 -6.62
C LEU A 524 -11.41 24.84 -7.72
N GLU A 525 -10.35 25.54 -7.40
CA GLU A 525 -9.59 26.30 -8.38
C GLU A 525 -8.74 25.33 -9.21
N VAL A 526 -9.17 25.07 -10.43
CA VAL A 526 -8.46 24.20 -11.39
C VAL A 526 -8.37 24.92 -12.72
N ASP A 527 -7.14 25.14 -13.19
CA ASP A 527 -6.85 25.70 -14.49
C ASP A 527 -5.81 24.83 -15.25
N LYS A 528 -5.80 24.94 -16.58
CA LYS A 528 -4.93 24.10 -17.42
C LYS A 528 -3.44 24.38 -17.21
N THR A 529 -3.06 25.56 -16.72
CA THR A 529 -1.66 25.97 -16.57
C THR A 529 -0.96 25.24 -15.43
N MET A 530 -1.72 24.81 -14.40
CA MET A 530 -1.18 24.06 -13.27
C MET A 530 -0.65 22.68 -13.65
N PHE A 531 -1.10 22.12 -14.78
CA PHE A 531 -0.68 20.80 -15.26
C PHE A 531 0.60 20.85 -16.13
N ARG A 532 1.15 22.05 -16.38
CA ARG A 532 2.41 22.17 -17.12
C ARG A 532 3.53 21.43 -16.38
N MET A 533 4.33 20.71 -17.16
CA MET A 533 5.45 19.91 -16.69
C MET A 533 6.78 20.56 -17.09
N SER A 534 7.80 20.39 -16.25
CA SER A 534 9.17 20.75 -16.65
C SER A 534 9.74 19.71 -17.62
N PRO A 535 10.68 20.08 -18.51
CA PRO A 535 11.30 19.13 -19.43
C PRO A 535 11.93 17.92 -18.72
N SER A 536 12.62 18.14 -17.59
CA SER A 536 13.23 17.07 -16.79
C SER A 536 12.21 16.09 -16.23
N PHE A 537 11.05 16.58 -15.75
CA PHE A 537 9.97 15.72 -15.29
C PHE A 537 9.38 14.92 -16.46
N THR A 538 9.17 15.55 -17.63
CA THR A 538 8.64 14.88 -18.81
C THR A 538 9.55 13.75 -19.29
N VAL A 539 10.87 13.96 -19.30
CA VAL A 539 11.84 12.90 -19.65
C VAL A 539 11.75 11.74 -18.66
N GLY A 540 11.78 12.01 -17.35
CA GLY A 540 11.66 10.95 -16.34
C GLY A 540 10.35 10.17 -16.43
N MET A 541 9.23 10.86 -16.68
CA MET A 541 7.92 10.25 -16.92
C MET A 541 7.96 9.32 -18.15
N LEU A 542 8.52 9.78 -19.28
CA LEU A 542 8.61 8.97 -20.48
C LEU A 542 9.49 7.72 -20.27
N VAL A 543 10.59 7.84 -19.54
CA VAL A 543 11.45 6.70 -19.19
C VAL A 543 10.65 5.65 -18.40
N ILE A 544 9.91 6.06 -17.35
CA ILE A 544 9.10 5.14 -16.53
C ILE A 544 8.03 4.46 -17.38
N LEU A 545 7.28 5.21 -18.18
CA LEU A 545 6.22 4.65 -19.02
C LEU A 545 6.76 3.74 -20.13
N SER A 546 7.92 4.05 -20.71
CA SER A 546 8.57 3.19 -21.70
C SER A 546 9.07 1.87 -21.10
N LEU A 547 9.68 1.92 -19.89
CA LEU A 547 10.08 0.72 -19.16
C LEU A 547 8.86 -0.15 -18.82
N LEU A 548 7.78 0.48 -18.36
CA LEU A 548 6.54 -0.23 -18.05
C LEU A 548 5.96 -0.91 -19.30
N ALA A 549 5.89 -0.21 -20.42
CA ALA A 549 5.41 -0.76 -21.69
C ALA A 549 6.29 -1.95 -22.14
N ALA A 550 7.61 -1.84 -22.03
CA ALA A 550 8.53 -2.92 -22.36
C ALA A 550 8.30 -4.17 -21.48
N LEU A 551 8.12 -3.97 -20.16
CA LEU A 551 7.85 -5.08 -19.23
C LEU A 551 6.56 -5.83 -19.59
N TYR A 552 5.47 -5.11 -19.86
CA TYR A 552 4.21 -5.75 -20.29
C TYR A 552 4.30 -6.37 -21.68
N THR A 553 5.14 -5.85 -22.57
CA THR A 553 5.36 -6.47 -23.89
C THR A 553 6.14 -7.80 -23.79
N ILE A 554 7.09 -7.88 -22.85
CA ILE A 554 7.93 -9.08 -22.67
C ILE A 554 7.16 -10.20 -21.94
N PHE A 555 6.29 -9.85 -21.01
CA PHE A 555 5.64 -10.80 -20.09
C PHE A 555 4.10 -10.82 -20.26
N TRP A 556 3.59 -10.40 -21.39
CA TRP A 556 2.12 -10.36 -21.66
C TRP A 556 1.42 -11.72 -21.38
#